data_74b7c0a2ca95c77e748f816547713047
#
_entry.id   74b7c0a2ca95c77e748f816547713047
#
_cell.length_a   1.000
_cell.length_b   1.000
_cell.length_c   1.000
_cell.angle_alpha   90.00
_cell.angle_beta   90.00
_cell.angle_gamma   90.00
#
_symmetry.space_group_name_H-M   'P 1'
#
loop_
_entity.id
_entity.type
_entity.pdbx_description
1 polymer ?
#
loop_
_entity_poly.entity_id
_entity_poly.type
_entity_poly.pdbx_seq_one_letter_code
_entity_poly.pdbx_strand_id
1 'polypeptide(L)'
;MSVHAVIPIPADLQRRYRNSMERRAWLADLPDLIDASLQQWNLRVDLAPGQEPRNGSAGIVVPVTDDGGRPAVLKVAFPYDESRLEPLALSLWDGQGAVRLLHSNRERCAMVLERLDAERWLQSVPMPEAISVWGALVRRLSIVPDERPEWAALPHIAQTAERWSDDLPADWERLGQPFERWLLEAALEVCQTRGAVGRRSGHDVLVHSDVHYMNVLARPDSGDYAAIDPQPSIGEAEFAVAPCLWNRIPDLPRADPEDALWARCSDLCDAAGLDFEVARQWSVVREVENALWYLSKPGHEGDAARSLWVASTLAGKSLRGLPPAHELKTL
;
A
#
# COMPACT_ATOMS: atom_id res chain seq x y z
N MET A 1 32.27 25.80 -6.04
CA MET A 1 31.70 24.74 -6.85
C MET A 1 31.51 23.55 -5.91
N SER A 2 30.30 23.34 -5.40
CA SER A 2 29.99 22.14 -4.60
C SER A 2 30.03 20.95 -5.55
N VAL A 3 30.90 20.00 -5.27
CA VAL A 3 30.86 18.69 -5.90
C VAL A 3 29.57 18.04 -5.40
N HIS A 4 28.51 18.09 -6.21
CA HIS A 4 27.32 17.31 -5.91
C HIS A 4 27.71 15.84 -5.93
N ALA A 5 27.65 15.18 -4.78
CA ALA A 5 27.87 13.74 -4.70
C ALA A 5 26.81 13.07 -5.61
N VAL A 6 27.28 12.35 -6.61
CA VAL A 6 26.38 11.59 -7.49
C VAL A 6 25.63 10.58 -6.63
N ILE A 7 24.31 10.78 -6.48
CA ILE A 7 23.45 9.86 -5.73
C ILE A 7 23.28 8.59 -6.57
N PRO A 8 23.72 7.42 -6.09
CA PRO A 8 23.59 6.19 -6.86
C PRO A 8 22.10 5.79 -6.98
N ILE A 9 21.71 5.36 -8.17
CA ILE A 9 20.38 4.79 -8.40
C ILE A 9 20.43 3.31 -8.05
N PRO A 10 19.61 2.80 -7.12
CA PRO A 10 19.62 1.40 -6.71
C PRO A 10 19.45 0.42 -7.87
N ALA A 11 20.27 -0.63 -7.90
CA ALA A 11 20.33 -1.57 -9.01
C ALA A 11 19.01 -2.35 -9.24
N ASP A 12 18.24 -2.60 -8.20
CA ASP A 12 16.93 -3.26 -8.31
C ASP A 12 15.87 -2.35 -8.93
N LEU A 13 15.86 -1.04 -8.65
CA LEU A 13 15.01 -0.06 -9.33
C LEU A 13 15.34 -0.02 -10.83
N GLN A 14 16.63 0.00 -11.18
CA GLN A 14 17.07 -0.04 -12.57
C GLN A 14 16.60 -1.32 -13.28
N ARG A 15 16.72 -2.50 -12.62
CA ARG A 15 16.27 -3.78 -13.17
C ARG A 15 14.76 -3.81 -13.43
N ARG A 16 13.96 -3.32 -12.49
CA ARG A 16 12.50 -3.28 -12.62
C ARG A 16 12.03 -2.39 -13.77
N TYR A 17 12.74 -1.29 -14.02
CA TYR A 17 12.35 -0.28 -14.99
C TYR A 17 12.90 -0.49 -16.40
N ARG A 18 13.81 -1.46 -16.59
CA ARG A 18 14.50 -1.69 -17.88
C ARG A 18 13.59 -2.05 -19.07
N ASN A 19 12.42 -2.64 -18.81
CA ASN A 19 11.54 -3.18 -19.84
C ASN A 19 10.47 -2.19 -20.34
N SER A 20 10.36 -1.00 -19.76
CA SER A 20 9.47 0.07 -20.19
C SER A 20 10.27 1.25 -20.72
N MET A 21 9.89 1.77 -21.89
CA MET A 21 10.55 2.94 -22.49
C MET A 21 10.36 4.19 -21.61
N GLU A 22 9.14 4.43 -21.12
CA GLU A 22 8.82 5.57 -20.25
C GLU A 22 9.60 5.52 -18.94
N ARG A 23 9.66 4.33 -18.30
CA ARG A 23 10.39 4.13 -17.05
C ARG A 23 11.89 4.29 -17.22
N ARG A 24 12.46 3.86 -18.37
CA ARG A 24 13.87 4.10 -18.68
C ARG A 24 14.17 5.59 -18.90
N ALA A 25 13.28 6.32 -19.58
CA ALA A 25 13.43 7.77 -19.75
C ALA A 25 13.40 8.46 -18.38
N TRP A 26 12.44 8.15 -17.54
CA TRP A 26 12.38 8.68 -16.18
C TRP A 26 13.63 8.35 -15.34
N LEU A 27 14.18 7.12 -15.44
CA LEU A 27 15.44 6.77 -14.76
C LEU A 27 16.62 7.62 -15.25
N ALA A 28 16.65 8.00 -16.53
CA ALA A 28 17.68 8.87 -17.08
C ALA A 28 17.56 10.29 -16.53
N ASP A 29 16.34 10.78 -16.34
CA ASP A 29 16.04 12.11 -15.80
C ASP A 29 16.12 12.19 -14.27
N LEU A 30 16.13 11.04 -13.58
CA LEU A 30 16.05 10.95 -12.12
C LEU A 30 17.15 11.73 -11.37
N PRO A 31 18.43 11.72 -11.80
CA PRO A 31 19.46 12.56 -11.16
C PRO A 31 19.11 14.05 -11.19
N ASP A 32 18.64 14.56 -12.33
CA ASP A 32 18.27 15.98 -12.49
C ASP A 32 17.04 16.32 -11.65
N LEU A 33 16.06 15.41 -11.56
CA LEU A 33 14.88 15.58 -10.70
C LEU A 33 15.26 15.65 -9.21
N ILE A 34 16.20 14.82 -8.77
CA ILE A 34 16.72 14.86 -7.40
C ILE A 34 17.46 16.16 -7.16
N ASP A 35 18.41 16.55 -8.02
CA ASP A 35 19.20 17.78 -7.86
C ASP A 35 18.31 19.03 -7.85
N ALA A 36 17.35 19.12 -8.75
CA ALA A 36 16.39 20.21 -8.79
C ALA A 36 15.54 20.29 -7.51
N SER A 37 15.19 19.13 -6.91
CA SER A 37 14.42 19.08 -5.66
C SER A 37 15.28 19.47 -4.45
N LEU A 38 16.52 19.01 -4.40
CA LEU A 38 17.48 19.40 -3.36
C LEU A 38 17.72 20.92 -3.36
N GLN A 39 17.88 21.51 -4.56
CA GLN A 39 18.05 22.96 -4.70
C GLN A 39 16.77 23.73 -4.34
N GLN A 40 15.60 23.28 -4.79
CA GLN A 40 14.32 23.94 -4.51
C GLN A 40 14.06 24.10 -3.01
N TRP A 41 14.42 23.11 -2.23
CA TRP A 41 14.11 23.06 -0.79
C TRP A 41 15.35 23.22 0.11
N ASN A 42 16.50 23.62 -0.44
CA ASN A 42 17.77 23.80 0.24
C ASN A 42 18.17 22.59 1.09
N LEU A 43 18.05 21.39 0.53
CA LEU A 43 18.34 20.14 1.22
C LEU A 43 19.80 19.72 1.01
N ARG A 44 20.34 19.04 2.00
CA ARG A 44 21.66 18.36 1.93
C ARG A 44 21.47 16.87 2.05
N VAL A 45 22.13 16.13 1.18
CA VAL A 45 22.11 14.67 1.22
C VAL A 45 22.79 14.18 2.49
N ASP A 46 22.16 13.23 3.18
CA ASP A 46 22.59 12.64 4.44
C ASP A 46 22.78 11.12 4.26
N LEU A 47 23.63 10.75 3.30
CA LEU A 47 24.05 9.38 3.03
C LEU A 47 25.51 9.21 3.45
N ALA A 48 25.81 8.15 4.17
CA ALA A 48 27.19 7.77 4.47
C ALA A 48 27.93 7.41 3.17
N PRO A 49 29.26 7.60 3.11
CA PRO A 49 30.04 7.18 1.95
C PRO A 49 29.81 5.70 1.62
N GLY A 50 29.40 5.42 0.37
CA GLY A 50 29.09 4.07 -0.09
C GLY A 50 27.70 3.54 0.27
N GLN A 51 26.89 4.29 0.97
CA GLN A 51 25.48 3.95 1.21
C GLN A 51 24.64 4.29 0.00
N GLU A 52 23.74 3.39 -0.39
CA GLU A 52 22.72 3.62 -1.42
C GLU A 52 21.44 4.19 -0.80
N PRO A 53 20.69 5.03 -1.55
CA PRO A 53 19.34 5.41 -1.18
C PRO A 53 18.42 4.17 -1.08
N ARG A 54 17.36 4.28 -0.30
CA ARG A 54 16.30 3.27 -0.32
C ARG A 54 15.40 3.49 -1.55
N ASN A 55 14.71 2.46 -1.96
CA ASN A 55 13.70 2.56 -3.01
C ASN A 55 12.49 1.68 -2.71
N GLY A 56 11.32 2.16 -3.07
CA GLY A 56 10.10 1.39 -3.14
C GLY A 56 9.87 0.82 -4.55
N SER A 57 8.65 0.35 -4.82
CA SER A 57 8.25 -0.14 -6.16
C SER A 57 8.29 0.98 -7.21
N ALA A 58 8.06 2.21 -6.81
CA ALA A 58 7.72 3.31 -7.68
C ALA A 58 8.70 4.50 -7.65
N GLY A 59 9.71 4.50 -6.81
CA GLY A 59 10.59 5.64 -6.68
C GLY A 59 11.79 5.42 -5.78
N ILE A 60 12.53 6.51 -5.58
CA ILE A 60 13.73 6.57 -4.75
C ILE A 60 13.45 7.41 -3.49
N VAL A 61 14.05 7.02 -2.37
CA VAL A 61 13.97 7.73 -1.08
C VAL A 61 15.38 8.04 -0.62
N VAL A 62 15.73 9.32 -0.61
CA VAL A 62 17.06 9.82 -0.28
C VAL A 62 17.01 10.47 1.11
N PRO A 63 17.79 9.99 2.09
CA PRO A 63 17.95 10.70 3.35
C PRO A 63 18.58 12.08 3.14
N VAL A 64 17.98 13.10 3.74
CA VAL A 64 18.40 14.50 3.62
C VAL A 64 18.34 15.20 4.99
N THR A 65 18.97 16.37 5.08
CA THR A 65 18.77 17.35 6.14
C THR A 65 18.34 18.67 5.55
N ASP A 66 17.47 19.38 6.24
CA ASP A 66 17.09 20.77 5.85
C ASP A 66 18.14 21.80 6.32
N ASP A 67 17.93 23.08 6.01
CA ASP A 67 18.81 24.19 6.41
C ASP A 67 18.99 24.31 7.94
N GLY A 68 18.02 23.87 8.72
CA GLY A 68 18.06 23.83 10.18
C GLY A 68 18.77 22.59 10.73
N GLY A 69 19.27 21.69 9.86
CA GLY A 69 19.88 20.43 10.26
C GLY A 69 18.88 19.35 10.69
N ARG A 70 17.59 19.53 10.46
CA ARG A 70 16.57 18.55 10.82
C ARG A 70 16.56 17.39 9.80
N PRO A 71 16.55 16.14 10.30
CA PRO A 71 16.47 14.98 9.44
C PRO A 71 15.14 14.91 8.67
N ALA A 72 15.22 14.63 7.37
CA ALA A 72 14.09 14.43 6.48
C ALA A 72 14.42 13.37 5.42
N VAL A 73 13.47 13.00 4.59
CA VAL A 73 13.71 12.21 3.38
C VAL A 73 13.12 12.91 2.17
N LEU A 74 13.86 12.90 1.07
CA LEU A 74 13.38 13.29 -0.26
C LEU A 74 12.91 12.04 -0.98
N LYS A 75 11.63 11.96 -1.31
CA LYS A 75 11.04 10.92 -2.16
C LYS A 75 10.79 11.50 -3.54
N VAL A 76 11.31 10.80 -4.58
CA VAL A 76 11.03 11.12 -5.99
C VAL A 76 10.44 9.87 -6.63
N ALA A 77 9.19 9.97 -7.07
CA ALA A 77 8.42 8.84 -7.59
C ALA A 77 8.22 8.95 -9.11
N PHE A 78 8.07 7.79 -9.77
CA PHE A 78 7.61 7.75 -11.16
C PHE A 78 6.19 8.34 -11.23
N PRO A 79 5.87 9.19 -12.24
CA PRO A 79 4.59 9.90 -12.33
C PRO A 79 3.46 8.99 -12.80
N TYR A 80 2.82 8.26 -11.87
CA TYR A 80 1.57 7.53 -12.07
C TYR A 80 0.50 8.05 -11.09
N ASP A 81 -0.71 7.56 -11.19
CA ASP A 81 -1.86 8.17 -10.50
C ASP A 81 -1.68 8.19 -8.98
N GLU A 82 -1.27 7.06 -8.37
CA GLU A 82 -1.10 6.98 -6.91
C GLU A 82 -0.01 7.95 -6.41
N SER A 83 1.11 8.09 -7.13
CA SER A 83 2.19 9.01 -6.72
C SER A 83 1.79 10.47 -6.78
N ARG A 84 0.76 10.82 -7.57
CA ARG A 84 0.17 12.16 -7.64
C ARG A 84 -0.85 12.41 -6.52
N LEU A 85 -1.48 11.34 -6.01
CA LEU A 85 -2.48 11.40 -4.95
C LEU A 85 -1.85 11.35 -3.54
N GLU A 86 -0.69 10.72 -3.40
CA GLU A 86 0.01 10.56 -2.12
C GLU A 86 0.19 11.89 -1.38
N PRO A 87 0.74 12.98 -1.97
CA PRO A 87 0.92 14.24 -1.23
C PRO A 87 -0.41 14.90 -0.84
N LEU A 88 -1.51 14.66 -1.58
CA LEU A 88 -2.82 15.16 -1.21
C LEU A 88 -3.31 14.48 0.07
N ALA A 89 -3.25 13.16 0.14
CA ALA A 89 -3.66 12.41 1.31
C ALA A 89 -2.77 12.73 2.53
N LEU A 90 -1.47 12.81 2.35
CA LEU A 90 -0.55 13.19 3.42
C LEU A 90 -0.84 14.60 3.97
N SER A 91 -1.24 15.55 3.11
CA SER A 91 -1.66 16.87 3.57
C SER A 91 -2.98 16.82 4.37
N LEU A 92 -3.92 15.95 3.98
CA LEU A 92 -5.17 15.75 4.70
C LEU A 92 -4.94 15.14 6.09
N TRP A 93 -4.05 14.15 6.23
CA TRP A 93 -3.69 13.55 7.52
C TRP A 93 -2.85 14.45 8.40
N ASP A 94 -2.06 15.37 7.83
CA ASP A 94 -1.18 16.31 8.55
C ASP A 94 -0.34 15.65 9.65
N GLY A 95 0.25 14.49 9.34
CA GLY A 95 1.06 13.71 10.28
C GLY A 95 0.28 12.90 11.32
N GLN A 96 -1.06 12.92 11.28
CA GLN A 96 -1.92 12.13 12.16
C GLN A 96 -2.08 10.70 11.63
N GLY A 97 -1.29 9.78 12.15
CA GLY A 97 -1.28 8.39 11.71
C GLY A 97 -0.44 8.12 10.45
N ALA A 98 -0.22 9.09 9.60
CA ALA A 98 0.66 9.00 8.44
C ALA A 98 1.95 9.79 8.65
N VAL A 99 2.96 9.52 7.83
CA VAL A 99 4.19 10.30 7.74
C VAL A 99 3.87 11.76 7.40
N ARG A 100 4.54 12.70 8.06
CA ARG A 100 4.29 14.12 7.84
C ARG A 100 4.89 14.58 6.51
N LEU A 101 4.07 15.22 5.69
CA LEU A 101 4.51 15.93 4.49
C LEU A 101 5.10 17.29 4.88
N LEU A 102 6.33 17.54 4.50
CA LEU A 102 7.00 18.84 4.74
C LEU A 102 6.91 19.74 3.51
N HIS A 103 7.19 19.19 2.33
CA HIS A 103 7.10 19.87 1.05
C HIS A 103 6.64 18.91 -0.05
N SER A 104 6.03 19.45 -1.12
CA SER A 104 5.70 18.67 -2.31
C SER A 104 5.83 19.48 -3.59
N ASN A 105 6.19 18.80 -4.67
CA ASN A 105 6.15 19.32 -6.04
C ASN A 105 5.47 18.27 -6.93
N ARG A 106 4.23 18.54 -7.30
CA ARG A 106 3.38 17.60 -8.05
C ARG A 106 3.87 17.37 -9.48
N GLU A 107 4.49 18.38 -10.10
CA GLU A 107 5.01 18.28 -11.48
C GLU A 107 6.17 17.29 -11.57
N ARG A 108 7.02 17.26 -10.55
CA ARG A 108 8.17 16.35 -10.45
C ARG A 108 7.85 15.05 -9.74
N CYS A 109 6.65 14.88 -9.20
CA CYS A 109 6.30 13.78 -8.28
C CYS A 109 7.36 13.65 -7.17
N ALA A 110 7.80 14.79 -6.62
CA ALA A 110 8.78 14.88 -5.56
C ALA A 110 8.15 15.41 -4.27
N MET A 111 8.57 14.87 -3.13
CA MET A 111 8.11 15.33 -1.81
C MET A 111 9.21 15.20 -0.77
N VAL A 112 9.15 16.04 0.25
CA VAL A 112 9.98 15.96 1.45
C VAL A 112 9.09 15.51 2.60
N LEU A 113 9.49 14.46 3.28
CA LEU A 113 8.76 13.84 4.39
C LEU A 113 9.61 13.88 5.65
N GLU A 114 8.96 13.85 6.84
CA GLU A 114 9.67 13.57 8.07
C GLU A 114 10.44 12.25 7.94
N ARG A 115 11.60 12.15 8.60
CA ARG A 115 12.40 10.93 8.61
C ARG A 115 11.90 10.00 9.72
N LEU A 116 11.44 8.82 9.32
CA LEU A 116 11.10 7.73 10.23
C LEU A 116 12.31 6.80 10.43
N ASP A 117 12.24 5.98 11.47
CA ASP A 117 13.25 4.97 11.77
C ASP A 117 13.01 3.73 10.88
N ALA A 118 13.80 3.60 9.84
CA ALA A 118 13.68 2.54 8.86
C ALA A 118 14.15 1.15 9.36
N GLU A 119 14.73 1.07 10.55
CA GLU A 119 15.08 -0.21 11.20
C GLU A 119 13.97 -0.67 12.19
N ARG A 120 13.02 0.19 12.50
CA ARG A 120 11.91 -0.08 13.43
C ARG A 120 10.58 -0.03 12.70
N TRP A 121 10.24 -1.11 12.03
CA TRP A 121 9.02 -1.27 11.28
C TRP A 121 8.07 -2.29 11.94
N LEU A 122 6.78 -2.16 11.68
CA LEU A 122 5.75 -2.99 12.32
C LEU A 122 5.85 -4.48 11.91
N GLN A 123 6.48 -4.76 10.77
CA GLN A 123 6.76 -6.11 10.29
C GLN A 123 7.59 -6.95 11.30
N SER A 124 8.46 -6.33 12.07
CA SER A 124 9.33 -7.01 13.06
C SER A 124 8.72 -7.11 14.45
N VAL A 125 7.56 -6.48 14.69
CA VAL A 125 6.88 -6.48 15.99
C VAL A 125 6.07 -7.77 16.16
N PRO A 126 5.98 -8.36 17.37
CA PRO A 126 5.12 -9.53 17.63
C PRO A 126 3.68 -9.28 17.20
N MET A 127 3.01 -10.31 16.63
CA MET A 127 1.71 -10.14 15.97
C MET A 127 0.63 -9.47 16.84
N PRO A 128 0.43 -9.84 18.13
CA PRO A 128 -0.59 -9.19 18.95
C PRO A 128 -0.35 -7.69 19.16
N GLU A 129 0.92 -7.30 19.35
CA GLU A 129 1.30 -5.89 19.46
C GLU A 129 1.17 -5.18 18.10
N ALA A 130 1.58 -5.81 17.01
CA ALA A 130 1.45 -5.26 15.66
C ALA A 130 -0.02 -4.99 15.30
N ILE A 131 -0.94 -5.88 15.63
CA ILE A 131 -2.39 -5.69 15.44
C ILE A 131 -2.89 -4.51 16.27
N SER A 132 -2.49 -4.40 17.53
CA SER A 132 -2.90 -3.29 18.40
C SER A 132 -2.42 -1.93 17.87
N VAL A 133 -1.15 -1.85 17.45
CA VAL A 133 -0.56 -0.64 16.83
C VAL A 133 -1.28 -0.30 15.53
N TRP A 134 -1.48 -1.30 14.65
CA TRP A 134 -2.16 -1.13 13.38
C TRP A 134 -3.60 -0.62 13.58
N GLY A 135 -4.35 -1.21 14.51
CA GLY A 135 -5.73 -0.79 14.79
C GLY A 135 -5.81 0.65 15.29
N ALA A 136 -4.91 1.05 16.19
CA ALA A 136 -4.82 2.43 16.65
C ALA A 136 -4.44 3.40 15.51
N LEU A 137 -3.60 2.93 14.57
CA LEU A 137 -3.19 3.71 13.40
C LEU A 137 -4.35 3.91 12.43
N VAL A 138 -5.08 2.83 12.08
CA VAL A 138 -6.23 2.89 11.17
C VAL A 138 -7.31 3.83 11.70
N ARG A 139 -7.62 3.80 13.01
CA ARG A 139 -8.55 4.77 13.62
C ARG A 139 -8.11 6.23 13.42
N ARG A 140 -6.81 6.52 13.51
CA ARG A 140 -6.28 7.88 13.27
C ARG A 140 -6.30 8.27 11.79
N LEU A 141 -6.09 7.30 10.90
CA LEU A 141 -6.14 7.51 9.45
C LEU A 141 -7.56 7.69 8.91
N SER A 142 -8.57 7.14 9.60
CA SER A 142 -9.98 7.16 9.19
C SER A 142 -10.62 8.51 9.46
N ILE A 143 -10.18 9.57 8.76
CA ILE A 143 -10.75 10.92 8.88
C ILE A 143 -11.93 11.11 7.92
N VAL A 144 -12.97 11.75 8.40
CA VAL A 144 -14.19 12.02 7.61
C VAL A 144 -13.91 13.16 6.61
N PRO A 145 -14.37 13.05 5.34
CA PRO A 145 -14.26 14.12 4.36
C PRO A 145 -14.87 15.44 4.86
N ASP A 146 -14.18 16.54 4.59
CA ASP A 146 -14.57 17.90 4.93
C ASP A 146 -14.56 18.81 3.68
N GLU A 147 -14.55 20.12 3.85
CA GLU A 147 -14.63 21.10 2.76
C GLU A 147 -13.27 21.34 2.03
N ARG A 148 -12.20 20.68 2.44
CA ARG A 148 -10.88 20.85 1.78
C ARG A 148 -10.92 20.36 0.34
N PRO A 149 -10.32 21.11 -0.62
CA PRO A 149 -10.42 20.80 -2.05
C PRO A 149 -9.67 19.50 -2.46
N GLU A 150 -8.74 19.04 -1.64
CA GLU A 150 -7.95 17.83 -1.87
C GLU A 150 -8.84 16.57 -2.01
N TRP A 151 -9.97 16.54 -1.31
CA TRP A 151 -10.91 15.43 -1.34
C TRP A 151 -11.47 15.13 -2.75
N ALA A 152 -11.69 16.17 -3.55
CA ALA A 152 -12.29 16.02 -4.88
C ALA A 152 -11.43 15.25 -5.88
N ALA A 153 -10.13 15.11 -5.61
CA ALA A 153 -9.21 14.38 -6.48
C ALA A 153 -9.05 12.90 -6.10
N LEU A 154 -9.53 12.49 -4.93
CA LEU A 154 -9.34 11.14 -4.43
C LEU A 154 -10.37 10.18 -5.04
N PRO A 155 -9.96 8.97 -5.46
CA PRO A 155 -10.89 7.96 -5.95
C PRO A 155 -11.80 7.44 -4.83
N HIS A 156 -12.99 6.99 -5.20
CA HIS A 156 -13.94 6.43 -4.26
C HIS A 156 -14.00 4.91 -4.40
N ILE A 157 -13.85 4.19 -3.28
CA ILE A 157 -13.80 2.71 -3.24
C ILE A 157 -15.07 2.09 -3.85
N ALA A 158 -16.25 2.66 -3.58
CA ALA A 158 -17.49 2.15 -4.16
C ALA A 158 -17.54 2.30 -5.69
N GLN A 159 -16.95 3.35 -6.27
CA GLN A 159 -16.80 3.48 -7.73
C GLN A 159 -15.76 2.48 -8.29
N THR A 160 -14.75 2.16 -7.52
CA THR A 160 -13.80 1.09 -7.87
C THR A 160 -14.50 -0.26 -7.92
N ALA A 161 -15.35 -0.58 -6.95
CA ALA A 161 -16.15 -1.79 -6.95
C ALA A 161 -17.10 -1.88 -8.16
N GLU A 162 -17.70 -0.75 -8.59
CA GLU A 162 -18.51 -0.71 -9.83
C GLU A 162 -17.67 -1.10 -11.06
N ARG A 163 -16.46 -0.54 -11.20
CA ARG A 163 -15.56 -0.93 -12.30
C ARG A 163 -15.17 -2.41 -12.22
N TRP A 164 -14.87 -2.91 -11.03
CA TRP A 164 -14.54 -4.33 -10.83
C TRP A 164 -15.67 -5.28 -11.20
N SER A 165 -16.94 -4.83 -11.15
CA SER A 165 -18.08 -5.64 -11.63
C SER A 165 -17.96 -6.01 -13.11
N ASP A 166 -17.34 -5.14 -13.92
CA ASP A 166 -17.09 -5.37 -15.33
C ASP A 166 -15.69 -5.96 -15.60
N ASP A 167 -14.67 -5.44 -14.92
CA ASP A 167 -13.27 -5.78 -15.15
C ASP A 167 -12.93 -7.21 -14.71
N LEU A 168 -13.40 -7.66 -13.54
CA LEU A 168 -13.05 -8.98 -12.98
C LEU A 168 -13.54 -10.14 -13.87
N PRO A 169 -14.78 -10.16 -14.40
CA PRO A 169 -15.20 -11.21 -15.34
C PRO A 169 -14.40 -11.18 -16.65
N ALA A 170 -14.14 -9.98 -17.17
CA ALA A 170 -13.40 -9.83 -18.42
C ALA A 170 -11.95 -10.33 -18.28
N ASP A 171 -11.28 -10.00 -17.18
CA ASP A 171 -9.93 -10.46 -16.89
C ASP A 171 -9.88 -11.95 -16.60
N TRP A 172 -10.83 -12.50 -15.87
CA TRP A 172 -10.93 -13.92 -15.61
C TRP A 172 -11.10 -14.75 -16.90
N GLU A 173 -11.96 -14.30 -17.81
CA GLU A 173 -12.13 -14.92 -19.15
C GLU A 173 -10.84 -14.77 -19.99
N ARG A 174 -10.26 -13.57 -20.05
CA ARG A 174 -9.03 -13.28 -20.81
C ARG A 174 -7.85 -14.14 -20.37
N LEU A 175 -7.76 -14.45 -19.09
CA LEU A 175 -6.71 -15.29 -18.49
C LEU A 175 -7.02 -16.79 -18.57
N GLY A 176 -8.11 -17.21 -19.26
CA GLY A 176 -8.47 -18.60 -19.45
C GLY A 176 -9.09 -19.26 -18.23
N GLN A 177 -9.82 -18.50 -17.43
CA GLN A 177 -10.54 -18.99 -16.25
C GLN A 177 -9.60 -19.64 -15.21
N PRO A 178 -8.64 -18.88 -14.64
CA PRO A 178 -7.50 -19.44 -13.91
C PRO A 178 -7.83 -20.04 -12.56
N PHE A 179 -9.05 -19.84 -12.04
CA PHE A 179 -9.55 -20.41 -10.79
C PHE A 179 -11.06 -20.70 -10.90
N GLU A 180 -11.59 -21.45 -9.94
CA GLU A 180 -13.00 -21.87 -9.94
C GLU A 180 -13.96 -20.68 -9.90
N ARG A 181 -14.96 -20.69 -10.76
CA ARG A 181 -15.93 -19.60 -11.00
C ARG A 181 -16.64 -19.10 -9.73
N TRP A 182 -16.90 -19.98 -8.76
CA TRP A 182 -17.57 -19.60 -7.52
C TRP A 182 -16.86 -18.48 -6.76
N LEU A 183 -15.51 -18.41 -6.83
CA LEU A 183 -14.74 -17.36 -6.16
C LEU A 183 -14.88 -16.01 -6.89
N LEU A 184 -14.93 -16.02 -8.21
CA LEU A 184 -15.28 -14.83 -8.99
C LEU A 184 -16.70 -14.34 -8.64
N GLU A 185 -17.68 -15.26 -8.57
CA GLU A 185 -19.05 -14.94 -8.19
C GLU A 185 -19.14 -14.32 -6.78
N ALA A 186 -18.39 -14.85 -5.81
CA ALA A 186 -18.29 -14.28 -4.48
C ALA A 186 -17.73 -12.83 -4.50
N ALA A 187 -16.69 -12.57 -5.30
CA ALA A 187 -16.15 -11.23 -5.47
C ALA A 187 -17.16 -10.26 -6.13
N LEU A 188 -17.88 -10.73 -7.15
CA LEU A 188 -18.91 -9.94 -7.83
C LEU A 188 -20.11 -9.61 -6.91
N GLU A 189 -20.50 -10.52 -6.02
CA GLU A 189 -21.52 -10.25 -5.00
C GLU A 189 -21.09 -9.09 -4.10
N VAL A 190 -19.81 -9.04 -3.69
CA VAL A 190 -19.28 -7.91 -2.92
C VAL A 190 -19.34 -6.63 -3.74
N CYS A 191 -18.91 -6.64 -5.01
CA CYS A 191 -19.00 -5.46 -5.87
C CYS A 191 -20.44 -4.92 -5.96
N GLN A 192 -21.43 -5.80 -6.14
CA GLN A 192 -22.83 -5.43 -6.20
C GLN A 192 -23.36 -4.86 -4.87
N THR A 193 -22.90 -5.39 -3.75
CA THR A 193 -23.36 -4.98 -2.42
C THR A 193 -22.69 -3.69 -1.96
N ARG A 194 -21.42 -3.48 -2.27
CA ARG A 194 -20.59 -2.36 -1.79
C ARG A 194 -20.33 -1.29 -2.83
N GLY A 195 -20.65 -1.55 -4.10
CA GLY A 195 -20.55 -0.58 -5.17
C GLY A 195 -21.51 0.59 -5.00
N ALA A 196 -21.27 1.68 -5.72
CA ALA A 196 -21.99 2.94 -5.58
C ALA A 196 -23.51 2.80 -5.78
N VAL A 197 -23.92 1.90 -6.68
CA VAL A 197 -25.35 1.63 -6.98
C VAL A 197 -26.01 0.74 -5.91
N GLY A 198 -25.33 -0.31 -5.46
CA GLY A 198 -25.88 -1.30 -4.51
C GLY A 198 -25.87 -0.84 -3.06
N ARG A 199 -24.98 0.05 -2.72
CA ARG A 199 -24.70 0.54 -1.39
C ARG A 199 -25.89 1.25 -0.76
N ARG A 200 -26.29 0.85 0.46
CA ARG A 200 -27.42 1.44 1.20
C ARG A 200 -26.97 2.42 2.29
N SER A 201 -25.81 2.20 2.85
CA SER A 201 -25.20 3.07 3.86
C SER A 201 -23.69 2.89 3.81
N GLY A 202 -22.96 3.85 4.30
CA GLY A 202 -21.51 3.76 4.46
C GLY A 202 -21.02 5.01 5.17
N HIS A 203 -20.05 4.81 6.00
CA HIS A 203 -19.32 5.90 6.64
C HIS A 203 -18.01 6.06 5.86
N ASP A 204 -18.01 7.02 4.94
CA ASP A 204 -16.84 7.29 4.13
C ASP A 204 -15.81 8.04 4.92
N VAL A 205 -14.59 7.52 4.86
CA VAL A 205 -13.39 8.12 5.45
C VAL A 205 -12.24 8.10 4.45
N LEU A 206 -11.17 8.80 4.77
CA LEU A 206 -9.91 8.63 4.05
C LEU A 206 -9.30 7.27 4.42
N VAL A 207 -9.04 6.45 3.41
CA VAL A 207 -8.48 5.11 3.57
C VAL A 207 -7.08 5.09 2.94
N HIS A 208 -6.11 4.56 3.66
CA HIS A 208 -4.75 4.39 3.16
C HIS A 208 -4.64 3.31 2.06
N SER A 209 -5.51 2.36 2.05
CA SER A 209 -5.67 1.22 1.15
C SER A 209 -4.47 0.24 1.04
N ASP A 210 -3.27 0.60 1.47
CA ASP A 210 -2.08 -0.28 1.44
C ASP A 210 -1.29 -0.27 2.78
N VAL A 211 -2.00 -0.21 3.92
CA VAL A 211 -1.42 -0.09 5.26
C VAL A 211 -1.01 -1.45 5.84
N HIS A 212 -0.18 -2.21 5.11
CA HIS A 212 0.40 -3.46 5.64
C HIS A 212 1.58 -3.18 6.60
N TYR A 213 2.03 -4.21 7.31
CA TYR A 213 3.04 -4.07 8.38
C TYR A 213 4.39 -3.49 7.92
N MET A 214 4.77 -3.64 6.65
CA MET A 214 5.99 -3.04 6.10
C MET A 214 5.84 -1.55 5.75
N ASN A 215 4.61 -1.06 5.61
CA ASN A 215 4.33 0.36 5.39
C ASN A 215 4.08 1.14 6.68
N VAL A 216 4.53 0.61 7.83
CA VAL A 216 4.36 1.25 9.13
C VAL A 216 5.70 1.28 9.86
N LEU A 217 6.23 2.48 10.05
CA LEU A 217 7.55 2.74 10.65
C LEU A 217 7.42 3.56 11.94
N ALA A 218 8.36 3.37 12.87
CA ALA A 218 8.39 4.16 14.10
C ALA A 218 8.97 5.56 13.87
N ARG A 219 8.44 6.57 14.57
CA ARG A 219 9.10 7.86 14.73
C ARG A 219 10.27 7.73 15.69
N PRO A 220 11.46 8.28 15.35
CA PRO A 220 12.65 8.11 16.19
C PRO A 220 12.50 8.68 17.58
N ASP A 221 11.85 9.84 17.73
CA ASP A 221 11.81 10.59 18.98
C ASP A 221 10.72 10.09 19.95
N SER A 222 9.51 9.79 19.45
CA SER A 222 8.38 9.37 20.29
C SER A 222 8.21 7.86 20.38
N GLY A 223 8.73 7.13 19.40
CA GLY A 223 8.45 5.71 19.22
C GLY A 223 7.05 5.39 18.70
N ASP A 224 6.23 6.42 18.44
CA ASP A 224 4.94 6.25 17.76
C ASP A 224 5.13 5.77 16.33
N TYR A 225 4.18 4.98 15.84
CA TYR A 225 4.19 4.50 14.48
C TYR A 225 3.44 5.44 13.52
N ALA A 226 3.92 5.51 12.28
CA ALA A 226 3.30 6.24 11.18
C ALA A 226 3.28 5.41 9.91
N ALA A 227 2.19 5.52 9.14
CA ALA A 227 2.05 4.87 7.84
C ALA A 227 2.77 5.68 6.74
N ILE A 228 3.34 4.96 5.77
CA ILE A 228 4.02 5.48 4.57
C ILE A 228 3.41 4.87 3.32
N ASP A 229 3.72 5.40 2.15
CA ASP A 229 3.32 4.87 0.84
C ASP A 229 1.80 4.65 0.68
N PRO A 230 0.94 5.64 0.95
CA PRO A 230 -0.48 5.48 0.82
C PRO A 230 -0.91 5.30 -0.64
N GLN A 231 -1.90 4.41 -0.84
CA GLN A 231 -2.76 4.36 -2.01
C GLN A 231 -4.13 4.95 -1.60
N PRO A 232 -4.29 6.28 -1.58
CA PRO A 232 -5.40 6.89 -0.89
C PRO A 232 -6.70 6.74 -1.67
N SER A 233 -7.78 6.46 -0.93
CA SER A 233 -9.14 6.37 -1.44
C SER A 233 -10.13 6.89 -0.41
N ILE A 234 -11.34 7.24 -0.84
CA ILE A 234 -12.46 7.56 0.03
C ILE A 234 -13.40 6.36 0.09
N GLY A 235 -13.84 5.94 1.27
CA GLY A 235 -14.82 4.87 1.43
C GLY A 235 -14.80 4.22 2.80
N GLU A 236 -15.26 2.98 2.87
CA GLU A 236 -15.32 2.22 4.11
C GLU A 236 -13.91 1.88 4.64
N ALA A 237 -13.67 2.17 5.92
CA ALA A 237 -12.35 1.97 6.56
C ALA A 237 -11.90 0.50 6.52
N GLU A 238 -12.85 -0.42 6.49
CA GLU A 238 -12.67 -1.88 6.41
C GLU A 238 -11.85 -2.30 5.19
N PHE A 239 -11.85 -1.49 4.12
CA PHE A 239 -11.05 -1.72 2.94
C PHE A 239 -9.53 -1.78 3.24
N ALA A 240 -9.09 -1.22 4.36
CA ALA A 240 -7.69 -1.22 4.78
C ALA A 240 -7.21 -2.57 5.34
N VAL A 241 -8.09 -3.54 5.61
CA VAL A 241 -7.73 -4.79 6.30
C VAL A 241 -6.97 -5.76 5.39
N ALA A 242 -7.39 -5.89 4.14
CA ALA A 242 -6.85 -6.89 3.19
C ALA A 242 -5.31 -6.94 3.12
N PRO A 243 -4.57 -5.82 3.07
CA PRO A 243 -3.10 -5.84 3.01
C PRO A 243 -2.43 -6.55 4.19
N CYS A 244 -3.05 -6.56 5.37
CA CYS A 244 -2.53 -7.26 6.54
C CYS A 244 -2.77 -8.78 6.51
N LEU A 245 -3.70 -9.24 5.70
CA LEU A 245 -4.08 -10.67 5.63
C LEU A 245 -3.15 -11.49 4.74
N TRP A 246 -2.68 -10.93 3.62
CA TRP A 246 -1.69 -11.59 2.79
C TRP A 246 -0.24 -11.36 3.27
N ASN A 247 -0.03 -10.37 4.12
CA ASN A 247 1.26 -10.11 4.74
C ASN A 247 1.45 -11.03 5.96
N ARG A 248 2.67 -11.50 6.21
CA ARG A 248 3.01 -12.33 7.38
C ARG A 248 2.20 -13.64 7.48
N ILE A 249 1.81 -14.26 6.35
CA ILE A 249 1.20 -15.61 6.34
C ILE A 249 2.08 -16.66 7.05
N PRO A 250 3.43 -16.64 6.93
CA PRO A 250 4.28 -17.57 7.67
C PRO A 250 4.15 -17.53 9.19
N ASP A 251 3.58 -16.47 9.76
CA ASP A 251 3.31 -16.37 11.20
C ASP A 251 2.02 -17.10 11.62
N LEU A 252 1.23 -17.59 10.66
CA LEU A 252 0.07 -18.43 10.95
C LEU A 252 0.53 -19.80 11.47
N PRO A 253 -0.18 -20.41 12.43
CA PRO A 253 0.10 -21.77 12.87
C PRO A 253 -0.03 -22.75 11.71
N ARG A 254 0.80 -23.81 11.71
CA ARG A 254 0.73 -24.86 10.68
C ARG A 254 -0.53 -25.72 10.78
N ALA A 255 -1.06 -25.85 11.98
CA ALA A 255 -2.36 -26.47 12.19
C ALA A 255 -3.44 -25.40 12.01
N ASP A 256 -4.44 -25.71 11.19
CA ASP A 256 -5.62 -24.86 10.96
C ASP A 256 -5.29 -23.40 10.58
N PRO A 257 -4.44 -23.17 9.55
CA PRO A 257 -4.03 -21.83 9.14
C PRO A 257 -5.19 -20.99 8.59
N GLU A 258 -6.22 -21.63 8.04
CA GLU A 258 -7.46 -21.01 7.58
C GLU A 258 -8.23 -20.38 8.75
N ASP A 259 -8.45 -21.13 9.82
CA ASP A 259 -9.12 -20.61 11.03
C ASP A 259 -8.30 -19.49 11.68
N ALA A 260 -6.97 -19.62 11.65
CA ALA A 260 -6.08 -18.58 12.15
C ALA A 260 -6.11 -17.30 11.28
N LEU A 261 -6.34 -17.40 9.96
CA LEU A 261 -6.54 -16.22 9.10
C LEU A 261 -7.86 -15.52 9.44
N TRP A 262 -8.93 -16.28 9.67
CA TRP A 262 -10.22 -15.74 10.13
C TRP A 262 -10.07 -15.00 11.47
N ALA A 263 -9.38 -15.61 12.44
CA ALA A 263 -9.09 -14.99 13.73
C ALA A 263 -8.27 -13.69 13.55
N ARG A 264 -7.23 -13.70 12.71
CA ARG A 264 -6.44 -12.49 12.40
C ARG A 264 -7.30 -11.37 11.81
N CYS A 265 -8.22 -11.69 10.90
CA CYS A 265 -9.15 -10.71 10.34
C CYS A 265 -10.04 -10.11 11.44
N SER A 266 -10.57 -10.94 12.35
CA SER A 266 -11.36 -10.50 13.49
C SER A 266 -10.54 -9.62 14.44
N ASP A 267 -9.33 -10.04 14.80
CA ASP A 267 -8.46 -9.29 15.70
C ASP A 267 -8.11 -7.89 15.14
N LEU A 268 -7.85 -7.79 13.83
CA LEU A 268 -7.61 -6.52 13.15
C LEU A 268 -8.84 -5.61 13.21
N CYS A 269 -10.03 -6.17 12.97
CA CYS A 269 -11.29 -5.44 13.04
C CYS A 269 -11.57 -4.95 14.46
N ASP A 270 -11.44 -5.82 15.47
CA ASP A 270 -11.63 -5.47 16.88
C ASP A 270 -10.67 -4.36 17.31
N ALA A 271 -9.37 -4.48 16.94
CA ALA A 271 -8.36 -3.48 17.25
C ALA A 271 -8.64 -2.12 16.60
N ALA A 272 -9.23 -2.08 15.43
CA ALA A 272 -9.53 -0.84 14.70
C ALA A 272 -10.97 -0.33 14.91
N GLY A 273 -11.86 -1.12 15.51
CA GLY A 273 -13.29 -0.80 15.65
C GLY A 273 -14.05 -0.87 14.32
N LEU A 274 -13.71 -1.86 13.48
CA LEU A 274 -14.27 -2.09 12.14
C LEU A 274 -15.30 -3.23 12.17
N ASP A 275 -16.21 -3.23 11.18
CA ASP A 275 -17.12 -4.34 10.96
C ASP A 275 -16.40 -5.52 10.28
N PHE A 276 -16.37 -6.66 10.96
CA PHE A 276 -15.70 -7.86 10.48
C PHE A 276 -16.25 -8.35 9.13
N GLU A 277 -17.57 -8.37 8.96
CA GLU A 277 -18.19 -8.88 7.74
C GLU A 277 -17.91 -7.95 6.54
N VAL A 278 -17.91 -6.65 6.76
CA VAL A 278 -17.54 -5.65 5.74
C VAL A 278 -16.05 -5.81 5.37
N ALA A 279 -15.16 -5.97 6.36
CA ALA A 279 -13.73 -6.16 6.13
C ALA A 279 -13.44 -7.47 5.37
N ARG A 280 -14.12 -8.55 5.75
CA ARG A 280 -14.05 -9.84 5.07
C ARG A 280 -14.46 -9.73 3.60
N GLN A 281 -15.60 -9.09 3.32
CA GLN A 281 -16.10 -8.88 1.97
C GLN A 281 -15.11 -8.08 1.12
N TRP A 282 -14.62 -6.95 1.60
CA TRP A 282 -13.62 -6.16 0.90
C TRP A 282 -12.31 -6.94 0.68
N SER A 283 -11.92 -7.77 1.64
CA SER A 283 -10.71 -8.59 1.49
C SER A 283 -10.87 -9.65 0.41
N VAL A 284 -12.05 -10.30 0.29
CA VAL A 284 -12.32 -11.28 -0.78
C VAL A 284 -12.18 -10.62 -2.16
N VAL A 285 -12.85 -9.51 -2.42
CA VAL A 285 -12.81 -8.90 -3.75
C VAL A 285 -11.44 -8.32 -4.09
N ARG A 286 -10.76 -7.70 -3.12
CA ARG A 286 -9.40 -7.18 -3.33
C ARG A 286 -8.41 -8.27 -3.68
N GLU A 287 -8.48 -9.41 -2.99
CA GLU A 287 -7.55 -10.50 -3.25
C GLU A 287 -7.86 -11.26 -4.53
N VAL A 288 -9.12 -11.29 -4.99
CA VAL A 288 -9.48 -11.77 -6.34
C VAL A 288 -8.91 -10.84 -7.42
N GLU A 289 -9.05 -9.53 -7.25
CA GLU A 289 -8.47 -8.54 -8.15
C GLU A 289 -6.94 -8.64 -8.20
N ASN A 290 -6.28 -8.67 -7.04
CA ASN A 290 -4.84 -8.85 -6.94
C ASN A 290 -4.38 -10.13 -7.66
N ALA A 291 -5.10 -11.24 -7.49
CA ALA A 291 -4.76 -12.49 -8.14
C ALA A 291 -4.82 -12.39 -9.67
N LEU A 292 -5.87 -11.80 -10.22
CA LEU A 292 -6.00 -11.58 -11.66
C LEU A 292 -4.91 -10.65 -12.20
N TRP A 293 -4.61 -9.58 -11.45
CA TRP A 293 -3.53 -8.67 -11.79
C TRP A 293 -2.16 -9.36 -11.80
N TYR A 294 -1.85 -10.19 -10.79
CA TYR A 294 -0.62 -10.97 -10.74
C TYR A 294 -0.54 -11.98 -11.89
N LEU A 295 -1.62 -12.73 -12.17
CA LEU A 295 -1.68 -13.70 -13.27
C LEU A 295 -1.52 -13.05 -14.66
N SER A 296 -1.82 -11.77 -14.79
CA SER A 296 -1.55 -11.01 -16.02
C SER A 296 -0.06 -10.74 -16.26
N LYS A 297 0.81 -11.04 -15.29
CA LYS A 297 2.26 -10.72 -15.32
C LYS A 297 3.10 -11.98 -15.17
N PRO A 298 4.02 -12.26 -16.09
CA PRO A 298 4.90 -13.42 -15.98
C PRO A 298 5.74 -13.40 -14.70
N GLY A 299 5.85 -14.55 -14.02
CA GLY A 299 6.68 -14.72 -12.83
C GLY A 299 6.00 -14.29 -11.52
N HIS A 300 4.71 -13.98 -11.54
CA HIS A 300 3.92 -13.60 -10.37
C HIS A 300 2.89 -14.67 -9.94
N GLU A 301 3.03 -15.90 -10.43
CA GLU A 301 2.11 -17.00 -10.12
C GLU A 301 2.06 -17.31 -8.60
N GLY A 302 3.19 -17.18 -7.92
CA GLY A 302 3.25 -17.37 -6.47
C GLY A 302 2.54 -16.26 -5.67
N ASP A 303 2.58 -15.02 -6.16
CA ASP A 303 1.84 -13.90 -5.59
C ASP A 303 0.33 -14.10 -5.79
N ALA A 304 -0.07 -14.55 -6.99
CA ALA A 304 -1.45 -14.89 -7.30
C ALA A 304 -1.97 -16.05 -6.42
N ALA A 305 -1.19 -17.10 -6.23
CA ALA A 305 -1.57 -18.23 -5.37
C ALA A 305 -1.80 -17.77 -3.92
N ARG A 306 -0.99 -16.84 -3.41
CA ARG A 306 -1.16 -16.24 -2.09
C ARG A 306 -2.48 -15.46 -1.99
N SER A 307 -2.76 -14.59 -2.95
CA SER A 307 -4.01 -13.83 -2.98
C SER A 307 -5.24 -14.75 -3.11
N LEU A 308 -5.19 -15.77 -3.96
CA LEU A 308 -6.26 -16.76 -4.09
C LEU A 308 -6.49 -17.55 -2.81
N TRP A 309 -5.41 -17.89 -2.08
CA TRP A 309 -5.55 -18.59 -0.80
C TRP A 309 -6.27 -17.72 0.24
N VAL A 310 -5.90 -16.44 0.36
CA VAL A 310 -6.56 -15.50 1.27
C VAL A 310 -8.02 -15.29 0.87
N ALA A 311 -8.29 -15.02 -0.41
CA ALA A 311 -9.65 -14.78 -0.90
C ALA A 311 -10.56 -15.99 -0.67
N SER A 312 -10.10 -17.19 -1.04
CA SER A 312 -10.90 -18.43 -0.91
C SER A 312 -11.14 -18.81 0.56
N THR A 313 -10.12 -18.66 1.42
CA THR A 313 -10.26 -18.86 2.86
C THR A 313 -11.35 -17.95 3.44
N LEU A 314 -11.29 -16.64 3.16
CA LEU A 314 -12.27 -15.68 3.65
C LEU A 314 -13.65 -15.82 3.01
N ALA A 315 -13.74 -16.40 1.81
CA ALA A 315 -15.01 -16.78 1.20
C ALA A 315 -15.58 -18.09 1.77
N GLY A 316 -14.87 -18.74 2.69
CA GLY A 316 -15.34 -19.94 3.42
C GLY A 316 -15.24 -21.25 2.64
N LYS A 317 -14.46 -21.28 1.55
CA LYS A 317 -14.30 -22.50 0.74
C LYS A 317 -12.93 -22.52 0.07
N SER A 318 -12.14 -23.55 0.30
CA SER A 318 -10.81 -23.70 -0.30
C SER A 318 -10.87 -23.96 -1.81
N LEU A 319 -9.94 -23.33 -2.54
CA LEU A 319 -9.68 -23.61 -3.94
C LEU A 319 -8.82 -24.87 -4.08
N ARG A 320 -9.09 -25.66 -5.12
CA ARG A 320 -8.28 -26.85 -5.45
C ARG A 320 -6.95 -26.42 -6.07
N GLY A 321 -5.89 -27.16 -5.72
CA GLY A 321 -4.57 -27.01 -6.36
C GLY A 321 -3.72 -25.86 -5.85
N LEU A 322 -4.17 -25.10 -4.85
CA LEU A 322 -3.32 -24.10 -4.19
C LEU A 322 -2.29 -24.80 -3.27
N PRO A 323 -1.09 -24.23 -3.14
CA PRO A 323 -0.14 -24.67 -2.13
C PRO A 323 -0.72 -24.49 -0.72
N PRO A 324 -0.31 -25.31 0.25
CA PRO A 324 -0.65 -25.06 1.65
C PRO A 324 -0.07 -23.73 2.14
N ALA A 325 -0.67 -23.11 3.14
CA ALA A 325 -0.33 -21.77 3.63
C ALA A 325 1.17 -21.53 3.87
N HIS A 326 1.86 -22.53 4.42
CA HIS A 326 3.30 -22.45 4.75
C HIS A 326 4.24 -22.62 3.55
N GLU A 327 3.72 -22.94 2.36
CA GLU A 327 4.45 -23.02 1.08
C GLU A 327 4.15 -21.84 0.16
N LEU A 328 3.24 -20.95 0.56
CA LEU A 328 2.94 -19.75 -0.20
C LEU A 328 4.14 -18.82 -0.25
N LYS A 329 4.27 -18.11 -1.38
CA LYS A 329 5.33 -17.12 -1.58
C LYS A 329 5.28 -16.06 -0.48
N THR A 330 6.43 -15.86 0.18
CA THR A 330 6.65 -14.73 1.10
C THR A 330 7.07 -13.48 0.34
N LEU A 331 6.96 -12.33 0.98
CA LEU A 331 7.44 -11.06 0.45
C LEU A 331 8.95 -10.92 0.62
#